data_141462ea9b0850ea7072a2c698c62893
#
_entry.id   141462ea9b0850ea7072a2c698c62893
#
_cell.length_a   1.000
_cell.length_b   1.000
_cell.length_c   1.000
_cell.angle_alpha   90.00
_cell.angle_beta   90.00
_cell.angle_gamma   90.00
#
_symmetry.space_group_name_H-M   'P 1'
#
loop_
_entity.id
_entity.type
_entity.pdbx_description
1 polymer ?
#
loop_
_entity_poly.entity_id
_entity_poly.type
_entity_poly.pdbx_seq_one_letter_code
_entity_poly.pdbx_strand_id
1 'polypeptide(L)'
;MKQNKYDQLFFDLDHTIWDFDTNSEATLLDLYHELKLNEQATADFHHFHTTYHHHNEIYWERFRKGYINREELRWKRMWRTLVDYKITDESLAKLMSERYLEILPTKTNLFANCIEVLEYLKAKEYPMHLITNGFEITQHQKIKNSGIDRFFTHVITSEQAGIMKPHAAIFEYALNLTKSTASQCVMIGD
;
A
#
# COMPACT_ATOMS: atom_id res chain seq x y z
N MET A 1 20.69 -27.76 17.02
CA MET A 1 20.11 -26.63 16.29
C MET A 1 19.00 -26.06 17.17
N LYS A 2 18.96 -24.72 17.42
CA LYS A 2 17.81 -24.11 18.09
C LYS A 2 16.64 -24.18 17.09
N GLN A 3 15.59 -24.88 17.47
CA GLN A 3 14.34 -24.93 16.69
C GLN A 3 13.79 -23.50 16.66
N ASN A 4 13.57 -22.95 15.46
CA ASN A 4 12.94 -21.65 15.30
C ASN A 4 11.55 -21.70 15.95
N LYS A 5 11.12 -20.59 16.57
CA LYS A 5 9.79 -20.52 17.19
C LYS A 5 8.68 -20.55 16.15
N TYR A 6 8.95 -20.01 14.96
CA TYR A 6 8.03 -19.98 13.82
C TYR A 6 8.72 -20.52 12.58
N ASP A 7 7.94 -21.11 11.67
CA ASP A 7 8.44 -21.68 10.41
C ASP A 7 8.22 -20.72 9.23
N GLN A 8 7.23 -19.81 9.31
CA GLN A 8 6.88 -18.85 8.27
C GLN A 8 6.65 -17.46 8.87
N LEU A 9 7.14 -16.43 8.19
CA LEU A 9 6.93 -15.03 8.55
C LEU A 9 6.12 -14.32 7.47
N PHE A 10 5.00 -13.75 7.85
CA PHE A 10 4.18 -12.91 6.99
C PHE A 10 4.29 -11.46 7.42
N PHE A 11 4.43 -10.57 6.48
CA PHE A 11 4.53 -9.13 6.72
C PHE A 11 3.42 -8.39 5.98
N ASP A 12 2.93 -7.31 6.57
CA ASP A 12 2.30 -6.26 5.80
C ASP A 12 3.35 -5.47 5.00
N LEU A 13 2.93 -4.76 3.97
CA LEU A 13 3.84 -3.94 3.18
C LEU A 13 3.75 -2.46 3.60
N ASP A 14 2.60 -1.83 3.38
CA ASP A 14 2.38 -0.41 3.66
C ASP A 14 2.34 -0.19 5.17
N HIS A 15 2.95 0.89 5.66
CA HIS A 15 3.11 1.23 7.09
C HIS A 15 3.88 0.21 7.95
N THR A 16 4.45 -0.84 7.33
CA THR A 16 5.25 -1.85 8.05
C THR A 16 6.67 -1.95 7.48
N ILE A 17 6.80 -2.15 6.19
CA ILE A 17 8.09 -2.24 5.48
C ILE A 17 8.29 -0.99 4.62
N TRP A 18 7.29 -0.64 3.84
CA TRP A 18 7.28 0.48 2.92
C TRP A 18 6.63 1.70 3.60
N ASP A 19 7.38 2.80 3.69
CA ASP A 19 6.95 4.05 4.32
C ASP A 19 5.91 4.74 3.43
N PHE A 20 4.65 4.32 3.63
CA PHE A 20 3.54 4.79 2.80
C PHE A 20 3.35 6.30 2.91
N ASP A 21 3.44 6.86 4.10
CA ASP A 21 3.15 8.29 4.32
C ASP A 21 4.17 9.16 3.60
N THR A 22 5.45 8.91 3.82
CA THR A 22 6.54 9.64 3.14
C THR A 22 6.46 9.50 1.61
N ASN A 23 6.20 8.30 1.11
CA ASN A 23 6.14 8.04 -0.33
C ASN A 23 4.88 8.61 -0.97
N SER A 24 3.74 8.56 -0.30
CA SER A 24 2.47 9.14 -0.74
C SER A 24 2.56 10.67 -0.78
N GLU A 25 3.11 11.29 0.26
CA GLU A 25 3.33 12.73 0.31
C GLU A 25 4.21 13.22 -0.83
N ALA A 26 5.36 12.56 -1.06
CA ALA A 26 6.25 12.87 -2.18
C ALA A 26 5.56 12.70 -3.54
N THR A 27 4.70 11.69 -3.69
CA THR A 27 3.92 11.47 -4.91
C THR A 27 2.90 12.57 -5.13
N LEU A 28 2.19 12.98 -4.09
CA LEU A 28 1.21 14.07 -4.17
C LEU A 28 1.87 15.42 -4.45
N LEU A 29 3.08 15.65 -3.92
CA LEU A 29 3.85 16.87 -4.22
C LEU A 29 4.23 16.93 -5.70
N ASP A 30 4.70 15.82 -6.28
CA ASP A 30 4.99 15.76 -7.71
C ASP A 30 3.74 16.07 -8.54
N LEU A 31 2.59 15.47 -8.20
CA LEU A 31 1.32 15.72 -8.88
C LEU A 31 0.82 17.14 -8.71
N TYR A 32 0.98 17.71 -7.51
CA TYR A 32 0.57 19.09 -7.22
C TYR A 32 1.27 20.09 -8.15
N HIS A 33 2.55 19.86 -8.44
CA HIS A 33 3.32 20.65 -9.37
C HIS A 33 3.02 20.30 -10.84
N GLU A 34 3.00 19.02 -11.19
CA GLU A 34 2.75 18.54 -12.56
C GLU A 34 1.41 19.07 -13.11
N LEU A 35 0.37 18.99 -12.28
CA LEU A 35 -0.98 19.39 -12.64
C LEU A 35 -1.29 20.87 -12.32
N LYS A 36 -0.29 21.62 -11.87
CA LYS A 36 -0.40 23.06 -11.52
C LYS A 36 -1.57 23.37 -10.58
N LEU A 37 -1.77 22.51 -9.58
CA LEU A 37 -2.90 22.66 -8.67
C LEU A 37 -2.82 23.94 -7.84
N ASN A 38 -1.61 24.48 -7.59
CA ASN A 38 -1.40 25.77 -6.97
C ASN A 38 -2.00 26.93 -7.77
N GLU A 39 -2.12 26.82 -9.10
CA GLU A 39 -2.71 27.83 -9.97
C GLU A 39 -4.25 27.73 -10.03
N GLN A 40 -4.82 26.62 -9.56
CA GLN A 40 -6.25 26.29 -9.63
C GLN A 40 -7.01 26.59 -8.33
N ALA A 41 -6.62 27.61 -7.58
CA ALA A 41 -7.22 28.03 -6.32
C ALA A 41 -7.11 27.02 -5.18
N THR A 42 -6.19 26.06 -5.25
CA THR A 42 -5.85 25.23 -4.10
C THR A 42 -5.04 26.05 -3.09
N ALA A 43 -5.19 25.72 -1.80
CA ALA A 43 -4.32 26.25 -0.76
C ALA A 43 -2.86 25.76 -0.98
N ASP A 44 -1.98 26.03 -0.02
CA ASP A 44 -0.65 25.48 -0.05
C ASP A 44 -0.67 23.93 -0.07
N PHE A 45 0.46 23.33 -0.43
CA PHE A 45 0.58 21.87 -0.55
C PHE A 45 0.25 21.14 0.76
N HIS A 46 0.64 21.67 1.90
CA HIS A 46 0.41 21.01 3.18
C HIS A 46 -1.09 20.86 3.47
N HIS A 47 -1.87 21.91 3.21
CA HIS A 47 -3.33 21.85 3.35
C HIS A 47 -3.94 20.87 2.33
N PHE A 48 -3.46 20.87 1.08
CA PHE A 48 -3.89 19.94 0.05
C PHE A 48 -3.61 18.47 0.43
N HIS A 49 -2.41 18.18 0.93
CA HIS A 49 -2.01 16.86 1.40
C HIS A 49 -2.91 16.38 2.55
N THR A 50 -3.15 17.22 3.55
CA THR A 50 -4.01 16.90 4.69
C THR A 50 -5.45 16.59 4.24
N THR A 51 -5.99 17.39 3.31
CA THR A 51 -7.34 17.17 2.74
C THR A 51 -7.41 15.85 1.98
N TYR A 52 -6.41 15.57 1.15
CA TYR A 52 -6.34 14.29 0.42
C TYR A 52 -6.25 13.11 1.39
N HIS A 53 -5.41 13.17 2.41
CA HIS A 53 -5.22 12.10 3.38
C HIS A 53 -6.54 11.77 4.09
N HIS A 54 -7.26 12.79 4.54
CA HIS A 54 -8.58 12.63 5.13
C HIS A 54 -9.57 11.89 4.21
N HIS A 55 -9.67 12.30 2.94
CA HIS A 55 -10.55 11.61 1.99
C HIS A 55 -10.05 10.21 1.63
N ASN A 56 -8.75 10.02 1.53
CA ASN A 56 -8.15 8.71 1.28
C ASN A 56 -8.56 7.68 2.34
N GLU A 57 -8.46 8.04 3.62
CA GLU A 57 -8.89 7.16 4.74
C GLU A 57 -10.37 6.80 4.65
N ILE A 58 -11.24 7.81 4.45
CA ILE A 58 -12.69 7.60 4.30
C ILE A 58 -13.00 6.64 3.15
N TYR A 59 -12.39 6.83 1.99
CA TYR A 59 -12.67 6.00 0.82
C TYR A 59 -12.09 4.59 0.96
N TRP A 60 -10.94 4.41 1.58
CA TRP A 60 -10.42 3.09 1.92
C TRP A 60 -11.32 2.36 2.92
N GLU A 61 -11.85 3.05 3.93
CA GLU A 61 -12.81 2.46 4.87
C GLU A 61 -14.10 2.02 4.15
N ARG A 62 -14.65 2.85 3.26
CA ARG A 62 -15.83 2.51 2.45
C ARG A 62 -15.57 1.30 1.56
N PHE A 63 -14.39 1.21 0.99
CA PHE A 63 -14.00 0.07 0.17
C PHE A 63 -13.88 -1.21 1.01
N ARG A 64 -13.23 -1.16 2.16
CA ARG A 64 -13.15 -2.31 3.10
C ARG A 64 -14.53 -2.80 3.55
N LYS A 65 -15.50 -1.90 3.68
CA LYS A 65 -16.90 -2.23 4.03
C LYS A 65 -17.75 -2.67 2.82
N GLY A 66 -17.19 -2.68 1.61
CA GLY A 66 -17.91 -3.05 0.39
C GLY A 66 -18.93 -2.02 -0.10
N TYR A 67 -18.89 -0.78 0.39
CA TYR A 67 -19.82 0.30 0.00
C TYR A 67 -19.47 0.92 -1.36
N ILE A 68 -18.23 0.77 -1.78
CA ILE A 68 -17.74 1.23 -3.08
C ILE A 68 -16.86 0.14 -3.68
N ASN A 69 -16.77 0.13 -5.00
CA ASN A 69 -15.87 -0.75 -5.72
C ASN A 69 -14.46 -0.13 -5.86
N ARG A 70 -13.53 -0.92 -6.41
CA ARG A 70 -12.13 -0.54 -6.60
C ARG A 70 -11.95 0.67 -7.52
N GLU A 71 -12.71 0.74 -8.61
CA GLU A 71 -12.65 1.85 -9.54
C GLU A 71 -13.08 3.16 -8.86
N GLU A 72 -14.17 3.12 -8.11
CA GLU A 72 -14.64 4.25 -7.32
C GLU A 72 -13.61 4.70 -6.27
N LEU A 73 -12.95 3.77 -5.58
CA LEU A 73 -11.88 4.09 -4.63
C LEU A 73 -10.76 4.87 -5.33
N ARG A 74 -10.33 4.42 -6.51
CA ARG A 74 -9.17 4.99 -7.21
C ARG A 74 -9.33 6.48 -7.48
N TRP A 75 -10.44 6.91 -8.09
CA TRP A 75 -10.57 8.30 -8.53
C TRP A 75 -11.43 9.18 -7.62
N LYS A 76 -12.44 8.62 -6.93
CA LYS A 76 -13.36 9.44 -6.12
C LYS A 76 -12.68 10.12 -4.93
N ARG A 77 -11.63 9.54 -4.35
CA ARG A 77 -10.83 10.21 -3.31
C ARG A 77 -10.13 11.44 -3.86
N MET A 78 -9.59 11.37 -5.08
CA MET A 78 -9.00 12.52 -5.76
C MET A 78 -10.05 13.58 -6.09
N TRP A 79 -11.17 13.15 -6.68
CA TRP A 79 -12.28 14.04 -7.00
C TRP A 79 -12.83 14.75 -5.76
N ARG A 80 -13.03 14.03 -4.66
CA ARG A 80 -13.52 14.65 -3.42
C ARG A 80 -12.53 15.68 -2.88
N THR A 81 -11.25 15.39 -2.94
CA THR A 81 -10.20 16.35 -2.58
C THR A 81 -10.31 17.63 -3.43
N LEU A 82 -10.42 17.49 -4.75
CA LEU A 82 -10.54 18.65 -5.66
C LEU A 82 -11.82 19.46 -5.41
N VAL A 83 -12.94 18.81 -5.12
CA VAL A 83 -14.23 19.47 -4.81
C VAL A 83 -14.12 20.40 -3.61
N ASP A 84 -13.34 20.05 -2.58
CA ASP A 84 -13.13 20.91 -1.41
C ASP A 84 -12.43 22.22 -1.78
N TYR A 85 -11.69 22.24 -2.90
CA TYR A 85 -11.09 23.42 -3.50
C TYR A 85 -11.96 24.06 -4.62
N LYS A 86 -13.23 23.64 -4.73
CA LYS A 86 -14.17 24.11 -5.76
C LYS A 86 -13.77 23.74 -7.19
N ILE A 87 -12.91 22.75 -7.36
CA ILE A 87 -12.53 22.18 -8.65
C ILE A 87 -13.43 20.97 -8.91
N THR A 88 -14.40 21.12 -9.83
CA THR A 88 -15.39 20.08 -10.15
C THR A 88 -15.09 19.38 -11.47
N ASP A 89 -13.81 19.26 -11.82
CA ASP A 89 -13.34 18.58 -13.03
C ASP A 89 -13.10 17.08 -12.76
N GLU A 90 -14.02 16.26 -13.20
CA GLU A 90 -13.93 14.80 -13.09
C GLU A 90 -12.78 14.22 -13.92
N SER A 91 -12.49 14.83 -15.08
CA SER A 91 -11.40 14.36 -15.95
C SER A 91 -10.05 14.60 -15.29
N LEU A 92 -9.87 15.75 -14.65
CA LEU A 92 -8.68 16.04 -13.84
C LEU A 92 -8.53 15.06 -12.67
N ALA A 93 -9.62 14.73 -11.98
CA ALA A 93 -9.59 13.76 -10.88
C ALA A 93 -9.17 12.36 -11.34
N LYS A 94 -9.65 11.90 -12.49
CA LYS A 94 -9.27 10.63 -13.09
C LYS A 94 -7.81 10.63 -13.53
N LEU A 95 -7.37 11.68 -14.22
CA LEU A 95 -5.96 11.86 -14.60
C LEU A 95 -5.05 11.82 -13.37
N MET A 96 -5.41 12.57 -12.32
CA MET A 96 -4.68 12.60 -11.06
C MET A 96 -4.57 11.21 -10.43
N SER A 97 -5.67 10.41 -10.47
CA SER A 97 -5.67 9.04 -9.97
C SER A 97 -4.75 8.11 -10.77
N GLU A 98 -4.76 8.21 -12.09
CA GLU A 98 -3.89 7.43 -12.97
C GLU A 98 -2.42 7.77 -12.72
N ARG A 99 -2.08 9.05 -12.75
CA ARG A 99 -0.73 9.54 -12.50
C ARG A 99 -0.23 9.18 -11.10
N TYR A 100 -1.10 9.26 -10.07
CA TYR A 100 -0.75 8.84 -8.72
C TYR A 100 -0.30 7.37 -8.67
N LEU A 101 -1.02 6.48 -9.34
CA LEU A 101 -0.69 5.05 -9.36
C LEU A 101 0.54 4.73 -10.22
N GLU A 102 0.88 5.59 -11.18
CA GLU A 102 2.13 5.48 -11.96
C GLU A 102 3.34 5.97 -11.15
N ILE A 103 3.22 7.09 -10.44
CA ILE A 103 4.33 7.71 -9.71
C ILE A 103 4.57 7.02 -8.36
N LEU A 104 3.51 6.68 -7.62
CA LEU A 104 3.62 6.12 -6.26
C LEU A 104 4.63 4.96 -6.17
N PRO A 105 4.58 3.93 -7.02
CA PRO A 105 5.51 2.80 -6.92
C PRO A 105 6.94 3.14 -7.33
N THR A 106 7.22 4.34 -7.87
CA THR A 106 8.60 4.79 -8.15
C THR A 106 9.30 5.33 -6.91
N LYS A 107 8.55 5.64 -5.84
CA LYS A 107 9.10 6.03 -4.55
C LYS A 107 9.56 4.77 -3.79
N THR A 108 10.67 4.87 -3.09
CA THR A 108 11.36 3.69 -2.55
C THR A 108 11.72 3.80 -1.08
N ASN A 109 11.15 4.78 -0.35
CA ASN A 109 11.42 4.91 1.07
C ASN A 109 10.88 3.71 1.85
N LEU A 110 11.75 3.11 2.63
CA LEU A 110 11.44 2.04 3.57
C LEU A 110 11.59 2.57 5.00
N PHE A 111 10.92 1.95 5.94
CA PHE A 111 11.17 2.27 7.35
C PHE A 111 12.62 2.00 7.75
N ALA A 112 13.12 2.77 8.72
CA ALA A 112 14.47 2.62 9.22
C ALA A 112 14.74 1.18 9.68
N ASN A 113 15.94 0.68 9.42
CA ASN A 113 16.43 -0.67 9.76
C ASN A 113 15.64 -1.82 9.08
N CYS A 114 14.76 -1.52 8.14
CA CYS A 114 13.96 -2.55 7.46
C CYS A 114 14.85 -3.56 6.72
N ILE A 115 15.80 -3.07 5.94
CA ILE A 115 16.71 -3.94 5.15
C ILE A 115 17.57 -4.79 6.09
N GLU A 116 18.10 -4.23 7.17
CA GLU A 116 18.90 -4.96 8.16
C GLU A 116 18.13 -6.10 8.81
N VAL A 117 16.84 -5.85 9.14
CA VAL A 117 15.96 -6.90 9.69
C VAL A 117 15.68 -7.98 8.66
N LEU A 118 15.36 -7.62 7.41
CA LEU A 118 15.09 -8.60 6.35
C LEU A 118 16.34 -9.44 6.03
N GLU A 119 17.52 -8.84 5.96
CA GLU A 119 18.79 -9.56 5.78
C GLU A 119 19.08 -10.50 6.96
N TYR A 120 18.86 -10.05 8.20
CA TYR A 120 19.03 -10.89 9.38
C TYR A 120 18.11 -12.11 9.34
N LEU A 121 16.82 -11.92 9.00
CA LEU A 121 15.85 -13.01 8.93
C LEU A 121 16.17 -13.98 7.79
N LYS A 122 16.63 -13.46 6.65
CA LYS A 122 17.09 -14.27 5.53
C LYS A 122 18.32 -15.10 5.88
N ALA A 123 19.30 -14.52 6.59
CA ALA A 123 20.48 -15.22 7.08
C ALA A 123 20.13 -16.31 8.14
N LYS A 124 18.98 -16.20 8.79
CA LYS A 124 18.40 -17.21 9.67
C LYS A 124 17.52 -18.22 8.93
N GLU A 125 17.48 -18.14 7.61
CA GLU A 125 16.72 -19.03 6.73
C GLU A 125 15.20 -19.02 7.01
N TYR A 126 14.63 -17.91 7.49
CA TYR A 126 13.20 -17.77 7.62
C TYR A 126 12.56 -17.52 6.24
N PRO A 127 11.62 -18.38 5.80
CA PRO A 127 10.76 -18.06 4.67
C PRO A 127 9.88 -16.85 5.01
N MET A 128 9.96 -15.81 4.16
CA MET A 128 9.24 -14.55 4.34
C MET A 128 8.24 -14.33 3.21
N HIS A 129 7.08 -13.80 3.55
CA HIS A 129 5.97 -13.57 2.64
C HIS A 129 5.31 -12.23 2.94
N LEU A 130 4.61 -11.66 1.95
CA LEU A 130 3.80 -10.46 2.11
C LEU A 130 2.31 -10.79 2.02
N ILE A 131 1.50 -10.11 2.85
CA ILE A 131 0.03 -10.09 2.74
C ILE A 131 -0.42 -8.63 2.74
N THR A 132 -0.96 -8.14 1.61
CA THR A 132 -1.29 -6.72 1.44
C THR A 132 -2.68 -6.50 0.84
N ASN A 133 -3.34 -5.41 1.25
CA ASN A 133 -4.62 -4.96 0.68
C ASN A 133 -4.47 -3.99 -0.50
N GLY A 134 -3.25 -3.58 -0.82
CA GLY A 134 -3.00 -2.66 -1.93
C GLY A 134 -3.28 -3.29 -3.31
N PHE A 135 -3.33 -2.44 -4.32
CA PHE A 135 -3.55 -2.88 -5.71
C PHE A 135 -2.39 -3.74 -6.21
N GLU A 136 -2.70 -4.91 -6.74
CA GLU A 136 -1.72 -5.95 -7.08
C GLU A 136 -0.53 -5.41 -7.90
N ILE A 137 -0.81 -4.76 -9.03
CA ILE A 137 0.24 -4.22 -9.90
C ILE A 137 1.10 -3.21 -9.15
N THR A 138 0.48 -2.30 -8.39
CA THR A 138 1.19 -1.26 -7.62
C THR A 138 2.07 -1.88 -6.54
N GLN A 139 1.58 -2.90 -5.82
CA GLN A 139 2.36 -3.55 -4.77
C GLN A 139 3.58 -4.28 -5.33
N HIS A 140 3.42 -5.02 -6.42
CA HIS A 140 4.55 -5.68 -7.08
C HIS A 140 5.60 -4.67 -7.59
N GLN A 141 5.16 -3.53 -8.13
CA GLN A 141 6.07 -2.47 -8.56
C GLN A 141 6.81 -1.82 -7.37
N LYS A 142 6.12 -1.52 -6.26
CA LYS A 142 6.75 -1.01 -5.02
C LYS A 142 7.86 -1.94 -4.55
N ILE A 143 7.55 -3.23 -4.42
CA ILE A 143 8.46 -4.27 -3.93
C ILE A 143 9.70 -4.35 -4.82
N LYS A 144 9.49 -4.40 -6.13
CA LYS A 144 10.57 -4.47 -7.12
C LYS A 144 11.44 -3.22 -7.12
N ASN A 145 10.82 -2.04 -7.17
CA ASN A 145 11.55 -0.76 -7.26
C ASN A 145 12.32 -0.45 -5.96
N SER A 146 11.82 -0.91 -4.81
CA SER A 146 12.51 -0.80 -3.52
C SER A 146 13.59 -1.88 -3.31
N GLY A 147 13.76 -2.83 -4.24
CA GLY A 147 14.78 -3.88 -4.19
C GLY A 147 14.57 -4.91 -3.08
N ILE A 148 13.32 -5.01 -2.57
CA ILE A 148 12.98 -5.94 -1.47
C ILE A 148 12.34 -7.24 -1.96
N ASP A 149 12.08 -7.40 -3.25
CA ASP A 149 11.53 -8.59 -3.88
C ASP A 149 12.34 -9.86 -3.56
N ARG A 150 13.65 -9.71 -3.46
CA ARG A 150 14.61 -10.79 -3.14
C ARG A 150 14.43 -11.44 -1.75
N PHE A 151 13.61 -10.85 -0.89
CA PHE A 151 13.37 -11.35 0.46
C PHE A 151 12.12 -12.21 0.57
N PHE A 152 11.17 -12.06 -0.34
CA PHE A 152 9.84 -12.67 -0.21
C PHE A 152 9.62 -13.81 -1.20
N THR A 153 9.21 -14.97 -0.65
CA THR A 153 8.86 -16.15 -1.47
C THR A 153 7.50 -15.97 -2.14
N HIS A 154 6.54 -15.38 -1.41
CA HIS A 154 5.20 -15.09 -1.94
C HIS A 154 4.78 -13.68 -1.58
N VAL A 155 4.11 -13.03 -2.52
CA VAL A 155 3.41 -11.76 -2.35
C VAL A 155 1.93 -12.04 -2.56
N ILE A 156 1.16 -11.97 -1.48
CA ILE A 156 -0.27 -12.29 -1.46
C ILE A 156 -1.03 -10.98 -1.41
N THR A 157 -1.74 -10.69 -2.49
CA THR A 157 -2.60 -9.50 -2.56
C THR A 157 -4.05 -9.86 -2.28
N SER A 158 -4.82 -8.89 -1.79
CA SER A 158 -6.27 -9.07 -1.62
C SER A 158 -6.99 -9.37 -2.94
N GLU A 159 -6.42 -8.97 -4.08
CA GLU A 159 -6.96 -9.28 -5.40
C GLU A 159 -6.79 -10.76 -5.76
N GLN A 160 -5.61 -11.34 -5.50
CA GLN A 160 -5.36 -12.77 -5.73
C GLN A 160 -6.19 -13.64 -4.79
N ALA A 161 -6.32 -13.23 -3.52
CA ALA A 161 -7.10 -13.95 -2.53
C ALA A 161 -8.63 -13.78 -2.70
N GLY A 162 -9.07 -12.78 -3.47
CA GLY A 162 -10.48 -12.41 -3.63
C GLY A 162 -11.10 -11.79 -2.38
N ILE A 163 -10.30 -11.50 -1.35
CA ILE A 163 -10.74 -10.98 -0.05
C ILE A 163 -9.62 -10.18 0.63
N MET A 164 -10.02 -9.20 1.46
CA MET A 164 -9.08 -8.28 2.13
C MET A 164 -8.82 -8.65 3.59
N LYS A 165 -7.64 -8.29 4.11
CA LYS A 165 -7.40 -8.19 5.56
C LYS A 165 -8.43 -7.21 6.17
N PRO A 166 -8.98 -7.46 7.37
CA PRO A 166 -8.61 -8.52 8.33
C PRO A 166 -9.46 -9.81 8.23
N HIS A 167 -10.13 -10.08 7.12
CA HIS A 167 -10.97 -11.27 6.99
C HIS A 167 -10.11 -12.54 7.07
N ALA A 168 -10.56 -13.55 7.85
CA ALA A 168 -9.80 -14.79 8.10
C ALA A 168 -9.37 -15.52 6.82
N ALA A 169 -10.20 -15.51 5.78
CA ALA A 169 -9.96 -16.25 4.55
C ALA A 169 -8.69 -15.82 3.78
N ILE A 170 -8.21 -14.55 3.90
CA ILE A 170 -6.94 -14.17 3.27
C ILE A 170 -5.75 -14.85 3.96
N PHE A 171 -5.82 -15.02 5.30
CA PHE A 171 -4.80 -15.73 6.06
C PHE A 171 -4.86 -17.24 5.80
N GLU A 172 -6.06 -17.81 5.68
CA GLU A 172 -6.24 -19.21 5.27
C GLU A 172 -5.66 -19.48 3.88
N TYR A 173 -5.90 -18.55 2.93
CA TYR A 173 -5.28 -18.60 1.60
C TYR A 173 -3.75 -18.61 1.70
N ALA A 174 -3.17 -17.73 2.53
CA ALA A 174 -1.73 -17.67 2.74
C ALA A 174 -1.15 -18.95 3.38
N LEU A 175 -1.84 -19.52 4.38
CA LEU A 175 -1.45 -20.77 5.01
C LEU A 175 -1.49 -21.95 4.02
N ASN A 176 -2.52 -22.02 3.19
CA ASN A 176 -2.64 -23.06 2.16
C ASN A 176 -1.51 -22.95 1.12
N LEU A 177 -1.19 -21.72 0.67
CA LEU A 177 -0.14 -21.48 -0.30
C LEU A 177 1.24 -21.90 0.24
N THR A 178 1.51 -21.62 1.52
CA THR A 178 2.78 -21.98 2.19
C THR A 178 2.79 -23.38 2.79
N LYS A 179 1.67 -24.11 2.72
CA LYS A 179 1.48 -25.45 3.32
C LYS A 179 1.84 -25.46 4.81
N SER A 180 1.44 -24.42 5.53
CA SER A 180 1.73 -24.24 6.96
C SER A 180 0.46 -24.16 7.80
N THR A 181 0.61 -24.25 9.11
CA THR A 181 -0.48 -24.06 10.08
C THR A 181 -0.33 -22.73 10.81
N ALA A 182 -1.42 -22.17 11.33
CA ALA A 182 -1.39 -20.89 12.02
C ALA A 182 -0.43 -20.87 13.23
N SER A 183 -0.27 -22.01 13.94
CA SER A 183 0.64 -22.11 15.08
C SER A 183 2.12 -22.05 14.71
N GLN A 184 2.45 -22.26 13.43
CA GLN A 184 3.82 -22.22 12.90
C GLN A 184 4.16 -20.85 12.30
N CYS A 185 3.21 -19.91 12.26
CA CYS A 185 3.33 -18.66 11.54
C CYS A 185 3.22 -17.46 12.48
N VAL A 186 3.77 -16.33 12.04
CA VAL A 186 3.51 -15.02 12.64
C VAL A 186 3.20 -14.01 11.55
N MET A 187 2.21 -13.15 11.79
CA MET A 187 1.91 -11.97 10.97
C MET A 187 2.48 -10.73 11.67
N ILE A 188 3.22 -9.93 10.93
CA ILE A 188 3.88 -8.71 11.39
C ILE A 188 3.29 -7.56 10.58
N GLY A 189 2.73 -6.57 11.26
CA GLY A 189 2.10 -5.41 10.63
C GLY A 189 1.60 -4.41 11.67
N ASP A 190 1.12 -3.24 11.20
CA ASP A 190 0.44 -2.21 11.97
C ASP A 190 -1.00 -2.60 12.37
#